data_de44d42608c872935fdd58baca7e074e
#
_entry.id   de44d42608c872935fdd58baca7e074e
#
_cell.length_a   1.000
_cell.length_b   1.000
_cell.length_c   1.000
_cell.angle_alpha   90.00
_cell.angle_beta   90.00
_cell.angle_gamma   90.00
#
_symmetry.space_group_name_H-M   'P 1'
#
loop_
_entity.id
_entity.type
_entity.pdbx_description
1 polymer ?
#
loop_
_entity_poly.entity_id
_entity_poly.type
_entity_poly.pdbx_seq_one_letter_code
_entity_poly.pdbx_strand_id
1 'polypeptide(L)'
;MRVIANRALAWCMCAAMFTASNLTTAAPCGQSSTTEDNNKQVVTEAFHRWAAGGTSFFDDVLAENVVWRIKGSSPSAGEFQGREIFLERAVRPFATRLSTFVRPTAVRVWADGDHVIAQWEGSGVARDGKDYSNSYAWILRMHDGKATEVTAFLDLAPYDDVLRRIPARQQ
;
A
#
# COMPACT_ATOMS: atom_id res chain seq x y z
N MET A 1 -4.46 100.44 20.21
CA MET A 1 -4.91 99.98 18.88
C MET A 1 -4.00 98.79 18.45
N ARG A 2 -4.62 97.68 18.04
CA ARG A 2 -4.11 96.45 17.47
C ARG A 2 -3.46 95.42 18.41
N VAL A 3 -4.26 94.41 18.63
CA VAL A 3 -4.02 93.11 19.24
C VAL A 3 -3.27 92.25 18.22
N ILE A 4 -2.21 91.56 18.61
CA ILE A 4 -1.64 90.49 17.82
C ILE A 4 -1.68 89.26 18.67
N ALA A 5 -2.47 88.28 18.24
CA ALA A 5 -2.64 86.97 18.86
C ALA A 5 -1.52 86.03 18.49
N ASN A 6 -0.89 85.39 19.47
CA ASN A 6 0.12 84.35 19.29
C ASN A 6 -0.60 82.98 19.28
N ARG A 7 -0.50 82.25 18.16
CA ARG A 7 -0.97 80.88 18.03
C ARG A 7 0.19 79.94 18.33
N ALA A 8 0.08 79.17 19.41
CA ALA A 8 0.97 78.09 19.71
C ALA A 8 0.64 76.87 18.81
N LEU A 9 1.61 76.34 18.11
CA LEU A 9 1.54 75.08 17.40
C LEU A 9 1.79 73.93 18.38
N ALA A 10 0.82 73.05 18.57
CA ALA A 10 0.98 71.80 19.26
C ALA A 10 1.46 70.73 18.26
N TRP A 11 2.64 70.17 18.48
CA TRP A 11 3.13 69.02 17.76
C TRP A 11 2.50 67.73 18.34
N CYS A 12 1.64 67.09 17.56
CA CYS A 12 1.15 65.78 17.85
C CYS A 12 2.18 64.73 17.34
N MET A 13 2.90 64.06 18.25
CA MET A 13 3.68 62.88 17.91
C MET A 13 2.74 61.69 17.80
N CYS A 14 2.48 61.25 16.55
CA CYS A 14 1.85 59.94 16.30
C CYS A 14 2.90 58.86 16.45
N ALA A 15 2.87 58.11 17.57
CA ALA A 15 3.59 56.85 17.71
C ALA A 15 2.91 55.79 16.84
N ALA A 16 3.53 55.39 15.75
CA ALA A 16 3.12 54.25 14.96
C ALA A 16 3.49 52.97 15.70
N MET A 17 2.51 52.28 16.28
CA MET A 17 2.66 50.90 16.79
C MET A 17 2.69 49.97 15.58
N PHE A 18 3.87 49.43 15.27
CA PHE A 18 4.02 48.29 14.35
C PHE A 18 3.58 47.04 15.12
N THR A 19 2.37 46.56 14.84
CA THR A 19 1.94 45.22 15.23
C THR A 19 2.60 44.22 14.27
N ALA A 20 3.61 43.49 14.74
CA ALA A 20 4.18 42.35 14.03
C ALA A 20 3.12 41.24 13.97
N SER A 21 2.44 41.12 12.84
CA SER A 21 1.58 39.96 12.56
C SER A 21 2.49 38.73 12.32
N ASN A 22 2.56 37.85 13.30
CA ASN A 22 3.14 36.53 13.12
C ASN A 22 2.29 35.74 12.10
N LEU A 23 2.73 35.70 10.86
CA LEU A 23 2.23 34.77 9.85
C LEU A 23 2.71 33.37 10.25
N THR A 24 1.88 32.66 11.02
CA THR A 24 2.05 31.23 11.21
C THR A 24 1.81 30.57 9.87
N THR A 25 2.88 30.21 9.18
CA THR A 25 2.81 29.40 7.97
C THR A 25 2.35 28.02 8.39
N ALA A 26 1.05 27.72 8.24
CA ALA A 26 0.53 26.37 8.37
C ALA A 26 1.21 25.52 7.30
N ALA A 27 1.93 24.47 7.72
CA ALA A 27 2.49 23.49 6.79
C ALA A 27 1.34 22.86 5.98
N PRO A 28 1.53 22.64 4.67
CA PRO A 28 0.47 22.08 3.84
C PRO A 28 0.19 20.64 4.26
N CYS A 29 -0.92 20.41 4.93
CA CYS A 29 -1.45 19.09 5.31
C CYS A 29 -2.00 18.31 4.09
N GLY A 30 -1.78 18.79 2.86
CA GLY A 30 -2.43 18.29 1.65
C GLY A 30 -1.64 17.25 0.85
N GLN A 31 -0.33 17.06 1.10
CA GLN A 31 0.47 16.14 0.26
C GLN A 31 0.44 14.69 0.75
N SER A 32 0.26 14.44 2.04
CA SER A 32 0.14 13.08 2.57
C SER A 32 -1.14 12.38 2.11
N SER A 33 -2.27 13.08 2.11
CA SER A 33 -3.56 12.50 1.71
C SER A 33 -3.60 12.09 0.23
N THR A 34 -2.99 12.88 -0.67
CA THR A 34 -2.98 12.55 -2.11
C THR A 34 -2.08 11.35 -2.44
N THR A 35 -0.93 11.21 -1.79
CA THR A 35 -0.04 10.05 -1.97
C THR A 35 -0.66 8.79 -1.40
N GLU A 36 -1.25 8.87 -0.21
CA GLU A 36 -1.97 7.78 0.44
C GLU A 36 -3.15 7.31 -0.41
N ASP A 37 -4.00 8.24 -0.90
CA ASP A 37 -5.13 7.91 -1.76
C ASP A 37 -4.68 7.26 -3.07
N ASN A 38 -3.61 7.76 -3.70
CA ASN A 38 -3.05 7.18 -4.90
C ASN A 38 -2.53 5.75 -4.67
N ASN A 39 -1.79 5.53 -3.59
CA ASN A 39 -1.26 4.21 -3.23
C ASN A 39 -2.40 3.21 -2.99
N LYS A 40 -3.43 3.62 -2.24
CA LYS A 40 -4.64 2.84 -2.00
C LYS A 40 -5.36 2.50 -3.31
N GLN A 41 -5.52 3.48 -4.20
CA GLN A 41 -6.17 3.30 -5.49
C GLN A 41 -5.43 2.28 -6.36
N VAL A 42 -4.09 2.41 -6.51
CA VAL A 42 -3.26 1.47 -7.28
C VAL A 42 -3.49 0.02 -6.84
N VAL A 43 -3.43 -0.23 -5.52
CA VAL A 43 -3.60 -1.58 -4.98
C VAL A 43 -5.05 -2.06 -5.16
N THR A 44 -6.05 -1.20 -4.89
CA THR A 44 -7.46 -1.54 -5.03
C THR A 44 -7.80 -1.93 -6.48
N GLU A 45 -7.37 -1.14 -7.45
CA GLU A 45 -7.62 -1.42 -8.87
C GLU A 45 -6.93 -2.70 -9.34
N ALA A 46 -5.71 -2.98 -8.85
CA ALA A 46 -5.02 -4.22 -9.18
C ALA A 46 -5.78 -5.45 -8.64
N PHE A 47 -6.32 -5.38 -7.41
CA PHE A 47 -7.19 -6.43 -6.87
C PHE A 47 -8.47 -6.60 -7.69
N HIS A 48 -9.12 -5.51 -8.12
CA HIS A 48 -10.32 -5.59 -8.97
C HIS A 48 -10.01 -6.27 -10.31
N ARG A 49 -8.91 -5.91 -10.96
CA ARG A 49 -8.49 -6.58 -12.21
C ARG A 49 -8.22 -8.06 -11.98
N TRP A 50 -7.55 -8.41 -10.88
CA TRP A 50 -7.28 -9.81 -10.53
C TRP A 50 -8.56 -10.60 -10.26
N ALA A 51 -9.50 -10.07 -9.50
CA ALA A 51 -10.80 -10.68 -9.25
C ALA A 51 -11.61 -10.90 -10.55
N ALA A 52 -11.51 -9.98 -11.51
CA ALA A 52 -12.14 -10.06 -12.81
C ALA A 52 -11.46 -11.03 -13.81
N GLY A 53 -10.38 -11.72 -13.39
CA GLY A 53 -9.71 -12.71 -14.24
C GLY A 53 -8.33 -12.29 -14.77
N GLY A 54 -7.87 -11.08 -14.49
CA GLY A 54 -6.53 -10.61 -14.83
C GLY A 54 -5.43 -11.39 -14.10
N THR A 55 -4.22 -11.33 -14.60
CA THR A 55 -3.04 -12.05 -14.06
C THR A 55 -1.89 -11.15 -13.67
N SER A 56 -2.00 -9.86 -13.92
CA SER A 56 -0.90 -8.90 -13.81
C SER A 56 -0.71 -8.28 -12.43
N PHE A 57 -1.44 -8.73 -11.37
CA PHE A 57 -1.38 -8.08 -10.05
C PHE A 57 0.07 -7.82 -9.58
N PHE A 58 0.91 -8.85 -9.62
CA PHE A 58 2.28 -8.73 -9.12
C PHE A 58 3.15 -7.82 -10.01
N ASP A 59 2.94 -7.83 -11.32
CA ASP A 59 3.64 -6.94 -12.25
C ASP A 59 3.16 -5.49 -12.13
N ASP A 60 1.86 -5.30 -11.88
CA ASP A 60 1.25 -3.98 -11.74
C ASP A 60 1.63 -3.30 -10.42
N VAL A 61 1.75 -4.06 -9.33
CA VAL A 61 1.91 -3.52 -7.98
C VAL A 61 3.35 -3.58 -7.47
N LEU A 62 4.10 -4.65 -7.76
CA LEU A 62 5.42 -4.85 -7.16
C LEU A 62 6.52 -4.14 -7.94
N ALA A 63 7.47 -3.53 -7.21
CA ALA A 63 8.75 -3.12 -7.77
C ALA A 63 9.58 -4.35 -8.19
N GLU A 64 10.49 -4.20 -9.14
CA GLU A 64 11.38 -5.29 -9.56
C GLU A 64 12.28 -5.80 -8.42
N ASN A 65 12.74 -4.88 -7.57
CA ASN A 65 13.60 -5.16 -6.42
C ASN A 65 12.83 -5.33 -5.10
N VAL A 66 11.51 -5.63 -5.15
CA VAL A 66 10.68 -5.80 -3.95
C VAL A 66 11.27 -6.84 -2.99
N VAL A 67 11.13 -6.58 -1.69
CA VAL A 67 11.40 -7.59 -0.65
C VAL A 67 10.06 -8.13 -0.16
N TRP A 68 9.76 -9.38 -0.49
CA TRP A 68 8.54 -10.05 -0.07
C TRP A 68 8.79 -11.00 1.10
N ARG A 69 8.07 -10.82 2.21
CA ARG A 69 8.21 -11.64 3.42
C ARG A 69 6.91 -12.38 3.72
N ILE A 70 6.93 -13.69 3.64
CA ILE A 70 5.82 -14.55 4.12
C ILE A 70 6.09 -14.88 5.58
N LYS A 71 5.22 -14.43 6.47
CA LYS A 71 5.34 -14.66 7.91
C LYS A 71 4.77 -15.99 8.33
N GLY A 72 5.44 -16.65 9.26
CA GLY A 72 5.04 -17.95 9.83
C GLY A 72 6.23 -18.83 10.11
N SER A 73 5.93 -20.07 10.56
CA SER A 73 6.91 -21.08 10.94
C SER A 73 6.89 -22.32 10.02
N SER A 74 6.10 -22.29 8.93
CA SER A 74 6.02 -23.38 7.97
C SER A 74 7.17 -23.33 6.95
N PRO A 75 7.42 -24.44 6.20
CA PRO A 75 8.42 -24.44 5.12
C PRO A 75 8.17 -23.39 4.01
N SER A 76 6.93 -22.95 3.84
CA SER A 76 6.56 -21.94 2.85
C SER A 76 6.76 -20.49 3.34
N ALA A 77 7.06 -20.29 4.64
CA ALA A 77 7.46 -18.99 5.17
C ALA A 77 8.88 -18.64 4.71
N GLY A 78 9.15 -17.33 4.56
CA GLY A 78 10.50 -16.90 4.16
C GLY A 78 10.54 -15.50 3.60
N GLU A 79 11.75 -15.08 3.20
CA GLU A 79 12.01 -13.81 2.55
C GLU A 79 12.49 -14.04 1.12
N PHE A 80 11.95 -13.28 0.20
CA PHE A 80 12.25 -13.33 -1.23
C PHE A 80 12.68 -11.93 -1.68
N GLN A 81 13.89 -11.80 -2.21
CA GLN A 81 14.43 -10.53 -2.69
C GLN A 81 14.34 -10.48 -4.21
N GLY A 82 13.54 -9.56 -4.74
CA GLY A 82 13.21 -9.41 -6.14
C GLY A 82 11.89 -10.10 -6.53
N ARG A 83 11.11 -9.38 -7.37
CA ARG A 83 9.81 -9.85 -7.86
C ARG A 83 9.91 -11.19 -8.55
N GLU A 84 10.87 -11.38 -9.45
CA GLU A 84 11.04 -12.63 -10.19
C GLU A 84 11.37 -13.80 -9.26
N ILE A 85 12.25 -13.61 -8.28
CA ILE A 85 12.58 -14.65 -7.29
C ILE A 85 11.36 -15.03 -6.46
N PHE A 86 10.55 -14.04 -6.06
CA PHE A 86 9.30 -14.31 -5.36
C PHE A 86 8.31 -15.11 -6.24
N LEU A 87 8.12 -14.69 -7.48
CA LEU A 87 7.23 -15.39 -8.41
C LEU A 87 7.69 -16.82 -8.67
N GLU A 88 8.98 -17.02 -8.87
CA GLU A 88 9.55 -18.34 -9.18
C GLU A 88 9.51 -19.29 -7.98
N ARG A 89 9.85 -18.81 -6.78
CA ARG A 89 10.05 -19.66 -5.61
C ARG A 89 8.81 -19.79 -4.72
N ALA A 90 7.91 -18.82 -4.70
CA ALA A 90 6.69 -18.85 -3.91
C ALA A 90 5.44 -19.03 -4.76
N VAL A 91 5.22 -18.18 -5.78
CA VAL A 91 3.95 -18.15 -6.51
C VAL A 91 3.83 -19.31 -7.49
N ARG A 92 4.82 -19.50 -8.37
CA ARG A 92 4.78 -20.51 -9.44
C ARG A 92 4.66 -21.96 -8.94
N PRO A 93 5.39 -22.37 -7.88
CA PRO A 93 5.25 -23.73 -7.34
C PRO A 93 3.83 -24.03 -6.86
N PHE A 94 3.16 -23.07 -6.27
CA PHE A 94 1.78 -23.19 -5.85
C PHE A 94 0.80 -23.14 -7.04
N ALA A 95 0.94 -22.11 -7.89
CA ALA A 95 0.06 -21.90 -9.05
C ALA A 95 0.01 -23.11 -9.99
N THR A 96 1.15 -23.77 -10.24
CA THR A 96 1.22 -24.98 -11.09
C THR A 96 0.48 -26.18 -10.54
N ARG A 97 0.07 -26.14 -9.28
CA ARG A 97 -0.73 -27.20 -8.60
C ARG A 97 -2.22 -26.93 -8.61
N LEU A 98 -2.64 -25.80 -9.15
CA LEU A 98 -4.05 -25.45 -9.28
C LEU A 98 -4.57 -25.77 -10.68
N SER A 99 -5.83 -26.16 -10.77
CA SER A 99 -6.62 -26.23 -11.99
C SER A 99 -7.38 -24.93 -12.25
N THR A 100 -7.79 -24.24 -11.18
CA THR A 100 -8.33 -22.89 -11.21
C THR A 100 -7.48 -22.02 -10.28
N PHE A 101 -6.88 -20.96 -10.84
CA PHE A 101 -6.04 -20.05 -10.08
C PHE A 101 -6.82 -19.32 -9.00
N VAL A 102 -6.14 -19.00 -7.89
CA VAL A 102 -6.75 -18.23 -6.81
C VAL A 102 -7.21 -16.87 -7.33
N ARG A 103 -8.45 -16.53 -7.00
CA ARG A 103 -9.07 -15.24 -7.26
C ARG A 103 -9.53 -14.60 -5.96
N PRO A 104 -9.34 -13.29 -5.80
CA PRO A 104 -9.94 -12.57 -4.69
C PRO A 104 -11.47 -12.65 -4.74
N THR A 105 -12.09 -13.02 -3.63
CA THR A 105 -13.55 -13.10 -3.45
C THR A 105 -14.08 -11.96 -2.59
N ALA A 106 -13.24 -11.43 -1.70
CA ALA A 106 -13.51 -10.23 -0.89
C ALA A 106 -12.18 -9.52 -0.66
N VAL A 107 -12.21 -8.19 -0.74
CA VAL A 107 -11.02 -7.34 -0.54
C VAL A 107 -11.40 -6.11 0.26
N ARG A 108 -10.56 -5.76 1.23
CA ARG A 108 -10.59 -4.49 1.96
C ARG A 108 -9.21 -3.87 1.92
N VAL A 109 -9.11 -2.60 1.57
CA VAL A 109 -7.84 -1.88 1.44
C VAL A 109 -7.88 -0.62 2.29
N TRP A 110 -6.87 -0.45 3.12
CA TRP A 110 -6.60 0.77 3.89
C TRP A 110 -5.23 1.30 3.52
N ALA A 111 -5.00 2.58 3.73
CA ALA A 111 -3.70 3.20 3.61
C ALA A 111 -3.39 4.05 4.83
N ASP A 112 -2.10 4.20 5.12
CA ASP A 112 -1.55 5.07 6.14
C ASP A 112 -0.16 5.51 5.66
N GLY A 113 -0.05 6.76 5.21
CA GLY A 113 1.16 7.31 4.61
C GLY A 113 1.64 6.52 3.38
N ASP A 114 2.83 5.94 3.47
CA ASP A 114 3.42 5.10 2.42
C ASP A 114 3.03 3.62 2.53
N HIS A 115 2.22 3.24 3.52
CA HIS A 115 1.78 1.88 3.73
C HIS A 115 0.35 1.64 3.24
N VAL A 116 0.17 0.52 2.54
CA VAL A 116 -1.15 0.01 2.15
C VAL A 116 -1.35 -1.36 2.78
N ILE A 117 -2.49 -1.55 3.44
CA ILE A 117 -2.88 -2.81 4.03
C ILE A 117 -4.03 -3.39 3.20
N ALA A 118 -3.84 -4.58 2.67
CA ALA A 118 -4.86 -5.33 1.95
C ALA A 118 -5.23 -6.59 2.73
N GLN A 119 -6.43 -6.65 3.27
CA GLN A 119 -7.04 -7.88 3.79
C GLN A 119 -7.94 -8.45 2.70
N TRP A 120 -7.77 -9.73 2.37
CA TRP A 120 -8.56 -10.33 1.31
C TRP A 120 -8.76 -11.84 1.51
N GLU A 121 -9.84 -12.32 0.94
CA GLU A 121 -10.17 -13.74 0.84
C GLU A 121 -9.92 -14.21 -0.58
N GLY A 122 -9.40 -15.41 -0.73
CA GLY A 122 -9.13 -16.00 -2.03
C GLY A 122 -9.62 -17.43 -2.14
N SER A 123 -10.12 -17.79 -3.31
CA SER A 123 -10.51 -19.15 -3.64
C SER A 123 -9.97 -19.61 -4.97
N GLY A 124 -9.77 -20.91 -5.10
CA GLY A 124 -9.31 -21.58 -6.32
C GLY A 124 -9.61 -23.06 -6.24
N VAL A 125 -9.16 -23.84 -7.22
CA VAL A 125 -9.34 -25.31 -7.22
C VAL A 125 -7.98 -25.95 -7.48
N ALA A 126 -7.62 -26.89 -6.64
CA ALA A 126 -6.42 -27.69 -6.80
C ALA A 126 -6.60 -28.74 -7.91
N ARG A 127 -5.50 -29.25 -8.51
CA ARG A 127 -5.57 -30.21 -9.62
C ARG A 127 -6.19 -31.56 -9.28
N ASP A 128 -6.30 -31.88 -7.99
CA ASP A 128 -7.02 -33.07 -7.52
C ASP A 128 -8.54 -32.85 -7.33
N GLY A 129 -9.03 -31.67 -7.76
CA GLY A 129 -10.44 -31.28 -7.68
C GLY A 129 -10.88 -30.71 -6.32
N LYS A 130 -9.98 -30.63 -5.32
CA LYS A 130 -10.34 -30.05 -4.03
C LYS A 130 -10.29 -28.52 -4.09
N ASP A 131 -11.28 -27.90 -3.45
CA ASP A 131 -11.30 -26.47 -3.27
C ASP A 131 -10.12 -26.00 -2.41
N TYR A 132 -9.61 -24.84 -2.77
CA TYR A 132 -8.67 -24.08 -1.98
C TYR A 132 -9.29 -22.75 -1.60
N SER A 133 -9.26 -22.41 -0.32
CA SER A 133 -9.64 -21.10 0.18
C SER A 133 -8.65 -20.66 1.25
N ASN A 134 -8.42 -19.36 1.34
CA ASN A 134 -7.50 -18.81 2.33
C ASN A 134 -7.80 -17.33 2.59
N SER A 135 -7.41 -16.89 3.78
CA SER A 135 -7.48 -15.49 4.22
C SER A 135 -6.08 -14.91 4.23
N TYR A 136 -5.96 -13.68 3.77
CA TYR A 136 -4.68 -12.99 3.61
C TYR A 136 -4.71 -11.60 4.24
N ALA A 137 -3.57 -11.17 4.77
CA ALA A 137 -3.31 -9.79 5.10
C ALA A 137 -1.92 -9.42 4.57
N TRP A 138 -1.87 -8.46 3.64
CA TRP A 138 -0.63 -7.94 3.07
C TRP A 138 -0.42 -6.50 3.51
N ILE A 139 0.77 -6.20 4.01
CA ILE A 139 1.22 -4.86 4.34
C ILE A 139 2.26 -4.49 3.30
N LEU A 140 1.93 -3.54 2.44
CA LEU A 140 2.76 -3.08 1.33
C LEU A 140 3.34 -1.71 1.67
N ARG A 141 4.65 -1.55 1.58
CA ARG A 141 5.30 -0.24 1.61
C ARG A 141 5.45 0.25 0.18
N MET A 142 4.82 1.38 -0.11
CA MET A 142 4.73 1.94 -1.46
C MET A 142 5.77 3.05 -1.68
N HIS A 143 6.37 3.05 -2.85
CA HIS A 143 7.25 4.12 -3.34
C HIS A 143 6.99 4.29 -4.84
N ASP A 144 6.69 5.50 -5.28
CA ASP A 144 6.41 5.84 -6.69
C ASP A 144 5.39 4.88 -7.35
N GLY A 145 4.29 4.59 -6.64
CA GLY A 145 3.20 3.73 -7.13
C GLY A 145 3.52 2.24 -7.19
N LYS A 146 4.66 1.81 -6.62
CA LYS A 146 5.06 0.40 -6.54
C LYS A 146 5.36 -0.02 -5.11
N ALA A 147 5.04 -1.27 -4.76
CA ALA A 147 5.41 -1.85 -3.48
C ALA A 147 6.88 -2.27 -3.52
N THR A 148 7.70 -1.68 -2.65
CA THR A 148 9.12 -2.00 -2.47
C THR A 148 9.36 -3.03 -1.38
N GLU A 149 8.44 -3.12 -0.41
CA GLU A 149 8.42 -4.15 0.61
C GLU A 149 6.99 -4.67 0.79
N VAL A 150 6.86 -5.97 1.03
CA VAL A 150 5.59 -6.59 1.39
C VAL A 150 5.79 -7.56 2.55
N THR A 151 4.98 -7.40 3.59
CA THR A 151 4.85 -8.39 4.65
C THR A 151 3.50 -9.09 4.48
N ALA A 152 3.55 -10.39 4.19
CA ALA A 152 2.38 -11.20 3.90
C ALA A 152 2.09 -12.18 5.04
N PHE A 153 0.83 -12.20 5.47
CA PHE A 153 0.26 -13.18 6.39
C PHE A 153 -0.81 -13.96 5.64
N LEU A 154 -0.83 -15.26 5.84
CA LEU A 154 -1.86 -16.17 5.34
C LEU A 154 -1.89 -17.40 6.23
N ASP A 155 -2.98 -18.18 6.17
CA ASP A 155 -2.96 -19.52 6.76
C ASP A 155 -2.07 -20.42 5.89
N LEU A 156 -0.91 -20.78 6.43
CA LEU A 156 0.05 -21.61 5.72
C LEU A 156 -0.36 -23.12 5.69
N ALA A 157 -1.26 -23.55 6.56
CA ALA A 157 -1.65 -24.97 6.60
C ALA A 157 -2.34 -25.43 5.30
N PRO A 158 -3.39 -24.77 4.77
CA PRO A 158 -3.99 -25.15 3.49
C PRO A 158 -3.05 -24.90 2.31
N TYR A 159 -2.18 -23.89 2.37
CA TYR A 159 -1.19 -23.64 1.33
C TYR A 159 -0.17 -24.78 1.23
N ASP A 160 0.44 -25.16 2.36
CA ASP A 160 1.40 -26.27 2.44
C ASP A 160 0.75 -27.61 2.10
N ASP A 161 -0.53 -27.81 2.44
CA ASP A 161 -1.27 -29.01 2.09
C ASP A 161 -1.35 -29.20 0.57
N VAL A 162 -1.63 -28.15 -0.21
CA VAL A 162 -1.61 -28.21 -1.67
C VAL A 162 -0.23 -28.57 -2.18
N LEU A 163 0.83 -27.95 -1.65
CA LEU A 163 2.21 -28.23 -2.07
C LEU A 163 2.62 -29.69 -1.79
N ARG A 164 2.19 -30.24 -0.64
CA ARG A 164 2.53 -31.60 -0.20
C ARG A 164 1.77 -32.67 -0.99
N ARG A 165 0.45 -32.50 -1.18
CA ARG A 165 -0.42 -33.54 -1.76
C ARG A 165 -0.43 -33.57 -3.28
N ILE A 166 -0.03 -32.48 -3.94
CA ILE A 166 -0.04 -32.40 -5.40
C ILE A 166 1.39 -32.28 -5.92
N PRO A 167 1.89 -33.25 -6.69
CA PRO A 167 3.24 -33.20 -7.23
C PRO A 167 3.37 -32.04 -8.23
N ALA A 168 4.57 -31.42 -8.28
CA ALA A 168 4.90 -30.47 -9.33
C ALA A 168 4.75 -31.12 -10.70
N ARG A 169 4.33 -30.35 -11.73
CA ARG A 169 4.45 -30.84 -13.11
C ARG A 169 5.92 -30.93 -13.45
N GLN A 170 6.37 -32.10 -13.89
CA GLN A 170 7.66 -32.20 -14.58
C GLN A 170 7.56 -31.39 -15.87
N GLN A 171 8.47 -30.44 -16.04
CA GLN A 171 8.65 -29.68 -17.28
C GLN A 171 9.41 -30.52 -18.29
#